data_45ff1aa091d08ee82cab76fe4e094c3b
#
_entry.id   45ff1aa091d08ee82cab76fe4e094c3b
#
_cell.length_a   1.000
_cell.length_b   1.000
_cell.length_c   1.000
_cell.angle_alpha   90.00
_cell.angle_beta   90.00
_cell.angle_gamma   90.00
#
_symmetry.space_group_name_H-M   'P 1'
#
loop_
_entity.id
_entity.type
_entity.pdbx_description
1 polymer ?
#
loop_
_entity_poly.entity_id
_entity_poly.type
_entity_poly.pdbx_seq_one_letter_code
_entity_poly.pdbx_strand_id
1 'polypeptide(L)'
;VVRPFSKENREKPALMKSPTTVVRSSEAIIGVAFSGLRTEEAVCEEYMELETKLPYMKNKQRKAGERQKSQLLEANKFLSKDLEIIRKLVNVEKTREQLQKEHINLKGFIDIQTDKVCEIMYQTGFIERNELGGFQMTKKGHISSYIAEVHPLILGEIIAETDYFKEQSVDELIQYLSIFCDVKVKDDYKTYFPPRNNLYQMTNDKYQYYDITEANFECTTGLEYKDVLCYDLYEFMVLTSLINFRA
;
A
#
# COMPACT_ATOMS: atom_id res chain seq x y z
N VAL A 1 20.99 4.18 2.72
CA VAL A 1 21.73 4.50 1.48
C VAL A 1 20.95 3.85 0.34
N VAL A 2 20.01 4.59 -0.23
CA VAL A 2 19.31 4.18 -1.44
C VAL A 2 20.31 4.31 -2.59
N ARG A 3 20.72 3.18 -3.18
CA ARG A 3 21.57 3.21 -4.36
C ARG A 3 20.78 3.85 -5.50
N PRO A 4 21.34 4.82 -6.25
CA PRO A 4 20.68 5.36 -7.42
C PRO A 4 20.40 4.22 -8.40
N PHE A 5 19.17 4.15 -8.91
CA PHE A 5 18.79 3.21 -9.96
C PHE A 5 19.72 3.42 -11.17
N SER A 6 20.62 2.48 -11.41
CA SER A 6 21.44 2.52 -12.62
C SER A 6 20.55 2.28 -13.82
N LYS A 7 20.75 3.06 -14.89
CA LYS A 7 20.02 2.95 -16.16
C LYS A 7 20.16 1.57 -16.85
N GLU A 8 21.10 0.76 -16.43
CA GLU A 8 21.42 -0.52 -17.07
C GLU A 8 20.48 -1.68 -16.68
N ASN A 9 19.68 -1.55 -15.64
CA ASN A 9 18.71 -2.59 -15.25
C ASN A 9 17.27 -2.33 -15.73
N ARG A 10 17.09 -1.47 -16.73
CA ARG A 10 15.88 -1.44 -17.56
C ARG A 10 16.01 -2.40 -18.75
N GLU A 11 16.40 -3.61 -18.55
CA GLU A 11 15.75 -4.65 -19.32
C GLU A 11 14.27 -4.49 -19.03
N LYS A 12 13.49 -4.08 -20.06
CA LYS A 12 12.03 -4.20 -20.04
C LYS A 12 11.80 -5.57 -19.43
N PRO A 13 11.04 -5.67 -18.31
CA PRO A 13 10.66 -7.00 -17.85
C PRO A 13 10.13 -7.62 -19.10
N ALA A 14 10.83 -8.66 -19.59
CA ALA A 14 10.41 -9.42 -20.74
C ALA A 14 8.95 -9.61 -20.44
N LEU A 15 8.07 -9.11 -21.34
CA LEU A 15 6.64 -9.26 -21.18
C LEU A 15 6.54 -10.72 -20.78
N MET A 16 6.38 -10.98 -19.50
CA MET A 16 6.05 -12.30 -19.03
C MET A 16 4.83 -12.55 -19.86
N LYS A 17 5.04 -13.33 -20.93
CA LYS A 17 3.92 -13.85 -21.70
C LYS A 17 2.99 -14.27 -20.61
N SER A 18 1.90 -13.49 -20.46
CA SER A 18 0.90 -13.77 -19.44
C SER A 18 0.80 -15.27 -19.52
N PRO A 19 1.09 -16.02 -18.45
CA PRO A 19 0.97 -17.43 -18.55
C PRO A 19 -0.40 -17.58 -19.14
N THR A 20 -0.48 -18.10 -20.36
CA THR A 20 -1.68 -18.67 -20.87
C THR A 20 -1.85 -19.86 -19.97
N THR A 21 -2.07 -19.53 -18.71
CA THR A 21 -2.58 -20.43 -17.72
C THR A 21 -3.92 -20.72 -18.31
N VAL A 22 -3.94 -21.79 -19.09
CA VAL A 22 -5.15 -22.49 -19.38
C VAL A 22 -5.89 -22.42 -18.06
N VAL A 23 -6.90 -21.55 -17.99
CA VAL A 23 -7.88 -21.57 -16.93
C VAL A 23 -8.52 -22.92 -17.15
N ARG A 24 -7.91 -23.96 -16.56
CA ARG A 24 -8.58 -25.22 -16.42
C ARG A 24 -9.77 -24.88 -15.58
N SER A 25 -10.94 -24.93 -16.22
CA SER A 25 -12.19 -24.73 -15.52
C SER A 25 -12.15 -25.57 -14.25
N SER A 26 -12.83 -25.15 -13.21
CA SER A 26 -13.01 -25.95 -12.00
C SER A 26 -13.41 -27.40 -12.31
N GLU A 27 -14.16 -27.61 -13.37
CA GLU A 27 -14.52 -28.92 -13.95
C GLU A 27 -13.30 -29.74 -14.38
N ALA A 28 -12.28 -29.16 -15.01
CA ALA A 28 -11.09 -29.89 -15.44
C ALA A 28 -10.20 -30.29 -14.24
N ILE A 29 -10.19 -29.51 -13.17
CA ILE A 29 -9.45 -29.83 -11.94
C ILE A 29 -10.17 -30.94 -11.18
N ILE A 30 -11.48 -30.89 -11.11
CA ILE A 30 -12.34 -31.96 -10.56
C ILE A 30 -12.07 -33.26 -11.35
N GLY A 31 -12.06 -33.24 -12.67
CA GLY A 31 -11.77 -34.39 -13.52
C GLY A 31 -10.39 -35.03 -13.26
N VAL A 32 -9.35 -34.21 -13.01
CA VAL A 32 -8.01 -34.74 -12.62
C VAL A 32 -8.03 -35.29 -11.20
N ALA A 33 -8.81 -34.74 -10.28
CA ALA A 33 -8.96 -35.25 -8.92
C ALA A 33 -9.57 -36.65 -8.90
N PHE A 34 -10.57 -36.93 -9.74
CA PHE A 34 -11.24 -38.21 -9.80
C PHE A 34 -10.35 -39.36 -10.34
N SER A 35 -9.34 -39.06 -11.14
CA SER A 35 -8.44 -40.10 -11.72
C SER A 35 -7.63 -40.87 -10.67
N GLY A 36 -7.52 -40.38 -9.42
CA GLY A 36 -6.81 -41.04 -8.32
C GLY A 36 -7.70 -41.63 -7.25
N LEU A 37 -9.03 -41.52 -7.37
CA LEU A 37 -9.99 -42.02 -6.39
C LEU A 37 -10.28 -43.50 -6.61
N ARG A 38 -10.72 -44.16 -5.56
CA ARG A 38 -11.11 -45.58 -5.57
C ARG A 38 -12.60 -45.81 -5.83
N THR A 39 -13.40 -44.76 -5.63
CA THR A 39 -14.83 -44.72 -5.91
C THR A 39 -15.06 -44.14 -7.32
N GLU A 40 -16.05 -44.66 -8.02
CA GLU A 40 -16.46 -44.15 -9.33
C GLU A 40 -16.87 -42.68 -9.24
N GLU A 41 -16.47 -41.88 -10.21
CA GLU A 41 -16.73 -40.44 -10.30
C GLU A 41 -18.22 -40.12 -10.14
N ALA A 42 -19.07 -40.84 -10.91
CA ALA A 42 -20.52 -40.67 -10.86
C ALA A 42 -21.15 -40.83 -9.45
N VAL A 43 -20.59 -41.72 -8.64
CA VAL A 43 -21.05 -41.96 -7.25
C VAL A 43 -20.65 -40.81 -6.35
N CYS A 44 -19.44 -40.29 -6.53
CA CYS A 44 -18.96 -39.10 -5.79
C CYS A 44 -19.77 -37.84 -6.16
N GLU A 45 -20.06 -37.65 -7.42
CA GLU A 45 -20.89 -36.52 -7.91
C GLU A 45 -22.32 -36.64 -7.36
N GLU A 46 -22.96 -37.77 -7.48
CA GLU A 46 -24.32 -38.00 -6.95
C GLU A 46 -24.38 -37.67 -5.46
N TYR A 47 -23.39 -38.14 -4.68
CA TYR A 47 -23.34 -37.85 -3.25
C TYR A 47 -23.20 -36.35 -2.97
N MET A 48 -22.31 -35.65 -3.67
CA MET A 48 -22.08 -34.22 -3.52
C MET A 48 -23.28 -33.39 -3.95
N GLU A 49 -23.96 -33.77 -5.02
CA GLU A 49 -25.22 -33.14 -5.45
C GLU A 49 -26.32 -33.29 -4.41
N LEU A 50 -26.48 -34.49 -3.83
CA LEU A 50 -27.41 -34.69 -2.74
C LEU A 50 -27.07 -33.81 -1.55
N GLU A 51 -25.80 -33.73 -1.17
CA GLU A 51 -25.34 -32.89 -0.06
C GLU A 51 -25.66 -31.40 -0.24
N THR A 52 -25.50 -30.88 -1.46
CA THR A 52 -25.83 -29.49 -1.80
C THR A 52 -27.33 -29.23 -1.91
N LYS A 53 -28.10 -30.18 -2.38
CA LYS A 53 -29.55 -30.03 -2.60
C LYS A 53 -30.38 -30.25 -1.33
N LEU A 54 -29.91 -31.13 -0.40
CA LEU A 54 -30.63 -31.51 0.82
C LEU A 54 -31.12 -30.32 1.68
N PRO A 55 -30.37 -29.27 1.92
CA PRO A 55 -30.83 -28.13 2.74
C PRO A 55 -32.05 -27.41 2.14
N TYR A 56 -32.22 -27.48 0.82
CA TYR A 56 -33.29 -26.79 0.07
C TYR A 56 -34.50 -27.67 -0.22
N MET A 57 -34.45 -28.96 0.14
CA MET A 57 -35.52 -29.91 -0.11
C MET A 57 -36.61 -29.86 0.97
N LYS A 58 -37.87 -30.10 0.58
CA LYS A 58 -39.00 -30.26 1.52
C LYS A 58 -38.87 -31.58 2.33
N ASN A 59 -39.45 -31.59 3.53
CA ASN A 59 -39.29 -32.70 4.52
C ASN A 59 -39.39 -34.12 3.96
N LYS A 60 -40.32 -34.38 3.05
CA LYS A 60 -40.50 -35.75 2.47
C LYS A 60 -39.35 -36.10 1.52
N GLN A 61 -38.96 -35.16 0.68
CA GLN A 61 -37.85 -35.30 -0.28
C GLN A 61 -36.50 -35.33 0.45
N ARG A 62 -36.35 -34.54 1.50
CA ARG A 62 -35.15 -34.51 2.35
C ARG A 62 -34.89 -35.86 3.00
N LYS A 63 -35.93 -36.48 3.60
CA LYS A 63 -35.81 -37.86 4.20
C LYS A 63 -35.44 -38.91 3.15
N ALA A 64 -35.96 -38.79 1.91
CA ALA A 64 -35.59 -39.71 0.83
C ALA A 64 -34.11 -39.50 0.42
N GLY A 65 -33.65 -38.24 0.27
CA GLY A 65 -32.28 -37.92 -0.05
C GLY A 65 -31.28 -38.33 1.05
N GLU A 66 -31.64 -38.17 2.33
CA GLU A 66 -30.83 -38.64 3.46
C GLU A 66 -30.65 -40.17 3.45
N ARG A 67 -31.72 -40.90 3.11
CA ARG A 67 -31.65 -42.39 2.94
C ARG A 67 -30.75 -42.78 1.77
N GLN A 68 -30.90 -42.11 0.61
CA GLN A 68 -30.07 -42.36 -0.55
C GLN A 68 -28.58 -42.07 -0.25
N LYS A 69 -28.29 -40.99 0.45
CA LYS A 69 -26.94 -40.62 0.92
C LYS A 69 -26.34 -41.72 1.81
N SER A 70 -27.13 -42.27 2.75
CA SER A 70 -26.70 -43.39 3.62
C SER A 70 -26.43 -44.64 2.81
N GLN A 71 -27.30 -44.99 1.86
CA GLN A 71 -27.11 -46.13 0.98
C GLN A 71 -25.84 -46.04 0.12
N LEU A 72 -25.51 -44.84 -0.43
CA LEU A 72 -24.28 -44.64 -1.18
C LEU A 72 -23.04 -44.85 -0.30
N LEU A 73 -23.06 -44.40 0.96
CA LEU A 73 -21.95 -44.60 1.90
C LEU A 73 -21.79 -46.10 2.30
N GLU A 74 -22.88 -46.82 2.50
CA GLU A 74 -22.87 -48.26 2.85
C GLU A 74 -22.39 -49.11 1.65
N ALA A 75 -22.83 -48.76 0.43
CA ALA A 75 -22.45 -49.49 -0.78
C ALA A 75 -20.99 -49.28 -1.18
N ASN A 76 -20.39 -48.16 -0.84
CA ASN A 76 -19.06 -47.75 -1.32
C ASN A 76 -18.08 -47.53 -0.16
N LYS A 77 -17.31 -48.52 0.19
CA LYS A 77 -16.37 -48.54 1.34
C LYS A 77 -15.35 -47.40 1.33
N PHE A 78 -14.96 -46.87 0.17
CA PHE A 78 -13.95 -45.86 0.04
C PHE A 78 -14.54 -44.44 -0.12
N LEU A 79 -15.82 -44.30 -0.37
CA LEU A 79 -16.49 -43.04 -0.68
C LEU A 79 -16.21 -41.96 0.37
N SER A 80 -16.24 -42.27 1.66
CA SER A 80 -15.99 -41.29 2.72
C SER A 80 -14.59 -40.67 2.63
N LYS A 81 -13.56 -41.48 2.34
CA LYS A 81 -12.17 -41.00 2.21
C LYS A 81 -11.99 -40.20 0.92
N ASP A 82 -12.58 -40.68 -0.16
CA ASP A 82 -12.49 -40.00 -1.46
C ASP A 82 -13.20 -38.65 -1.43
N LEU A 83 -14.34 -38.54 -0.78
CA LEU A 83 -15.05 -37.28 -0.54
C LEU A 83 -14.22 -36.26 0.29
N GLU A 84 -13.48 -36.77 1.30
CA GLU A 84 -12.60 -35.91 2.09
C GLU A 84 -11.47 -35.29 1.20
N ILE A 85 -10.89 -36.11 0.31
CA ILE A 85 -9.88 -35.66 -0.64
C ILE A 85 -10.47 -34.61 -1.59
N ILE A 86 -11.65 -34.89 -2.17
CA ILE A 86 -12.33 -33.95 -3.08
C ILE A 86 -12.62 -32.62 -2.37
N ARG A 87 -13.14 -32.64 -1.13
CA ARG A 87 -13.41 -31.42 -0.36
C ARG A 87 -12.15 -30.61 -0.10
N LYS A 88 -11.03 -31.27 0.23
CA LYS A 88 -9.74 -30.59 0.39
C LYS A 88 -9.28 -29.93 -0.89
N LEU A 89 -9.38 -30.62 -2.03
CA LEU A 89 -9.01 -30.08 -3.34
C LEU A 89 -9.88 -28.89 -3.74
N VAL A 90 -11.19 -28.98 -3.58
CA VAL A 90 -12.13 -27.88 -3.84
C VAL A 90 -11.82 -26.67 -2.96
N ASN A 91 -11.48 -26.89 -1.69
CA ASN A 91 -11.15 -25.80 -0.77
C ASN A 91 -9.82 -25.13 -1.15
N VAL A 92 -8.80 -25.91 -1.50
CA VAL A 92 -7.51 -25.38 -1.98
C VAL A 92 -7.71 -24.55 -3.25
N GLU A 93 -8.54 -25.01 -4.18
CA GLU A 93 -8.80 -24.26 -5.43
C GLU A 93 -9.52 -22.94 -5.15
N LYS A 94 -10.54 -22.93 -4.29
CA LYS A 94 -11.20 -21.69 -3.86
C LYS A 94 -10.23 -20.70 -3.23
N THR A 95 -9.34 -21.21 -2.35
CA THR A 95 -8.32 -20.38 -1.72
C THR A 95 -7.35 -19.80 -2.77
N ARG A 96 -6.94 -20.62 -3.73
CA ARG A 96 -6.08 -20.17 -4.84
C ARG A 96 -6.73 -19.07 -5.65
N GLU A 97 -8.00 -19.24 -6.03
CA GLU A 97 -8.75 -18.23 -6.78
C GLU A 97 -8.91 -16.92 -6.00
N GLN A 98 -9.16 -17.03 -4.70
CA GLN A 98 -9.26 -15.85 -3.83
C GLN A 98 -7.93 -15.11 -3.76
N LEU A 99 -6.82 -15.79 -3.48
CA LEU A 99 -5.49 -15.21 -3.44
C LEU A 99 -5.08 -14.59 -4.77
N GLN A 100 -5.47 -15.20 -5.89
CA GLN A 100 -5.20 -14.65 -7.21
C GLN A 100 -5.97 -13.35 -7.46
N LYS A 101 -7.23 -13.26 -7.02
CA LYS A 101 -8.03 -12.01 -7.09
C LYS A 101 -7.43 -10.93 -6.20
N GLU A 102 -7.05 -11.27 -4.99
CA GLU A 102 -6.39 -10.35 -4.05
C GLU A 102 -5.07 -9.82 -4.64
N HIS A 103 -4.26 -10.71 -5.23
CA HIS A 103 -3.01 -10.30 -5.88
C HIS A 103 -3.22 -9.30 -7.04
N ILE A 104 -4.22 -9.56 -7.90
CA ILE A 104 -4.56 -8.65 -9.01
C ILE A 104 -5.03 -7.30 -8.48
N ASN A 105 -5.88 -7.30 -7.43
CA ASN A 105 -6.38 -6.06 -6.82
C ASN A 105 -5.24 -5.25 -6.17
N LEU A 106 -4.34 -5.90 -5.44
CA LEU A 106 -3.19 -5.24 -4.82
C LEU A 106 -2.24 -4.65 -5.87
N LYS A 107 -1.95 -5.39 -6.94
CA LYS A 107 -1.10 -4.89 -8.03
C LYS A 107 -1.72 -3.67 -8.71
N GLY A 108 -3.00 -3.73 -9.05
CA GLY A 108 -3.70 -2.59 -9.64
C GLY A 108 -3.76 -1.38 -8.70
N PHE A 109 -3.90 -1.61 -7.39
CA PHE A 109 -3.89 -0.53 -6.39
C PHE A 109 -2.54 0.20 -6.35
N ILE A 110 -1.42 -0.52 -6.35
CA ILE A 110 -0.08 0.08 -6.35
C ILE A 110 0.13 0.92 -7.61
N ASP A 111 -0.23 0.41 -8.78
CA ASP A 111 -0.09 1.14 -10.04
C ASP A 111 -0.91 2.45 -10.01
N ILE A 112 -2.18 2.39 -9.56
CA ILE A 112 -3.05 3.56 -9.44
C ILE A 112 -2.50 4.58 -8.44
N GLN A 113 -2.02 4.13 -7.28
CA GLN A 113 -1.44 5.03 -6.28
C GLN A 113 -0.15 5.68 -6.79
N THR A 114 0.69 4.94 -7.49
CA THR A 114 1.91 5.47 -8.11
C THR A 114 1.59 6.56 -9.13
N ASP A 115 0.59 6.33 -9.99
CA ASP A 115 0.16 7.31 -10.99
C ASP A 115 -0.36 8.61 -10.32
N LYS A 116 -1.14 8.48 -9.25
CA LYS A 116 -1.65 9.63 -8.48
C LYS A 116 -0.52 10.44 -7.85
N VAL A 117 0.46 9.78 -7.24
CA VAL A 117 1.64 10.45 -6.66
C VAL A 117 2.46 11.12 -7.76
N CYS A 118 2.67 10.47 -8.89
CA CYS A 118 3.37 11.08 -10.04
C CYS A 118 2.63 12.32 -10.54
N GLU A 119 1.31 12.31 -10.58
CA GLU A 119 0.52 13.46 -10.99
C GLU A 119 0.68 14.65 -10.02
N ILE A 120 0.64 14.40 -8.70
CA ILE A 120 0.93 15.42 -7.68
C ILE A 120 2.35 16.00 -7.90
N MET A 121 3.34 15.13 -8.04
CA MET A 121 4.74 15.56 -8.26
C MET A 121 4.92 16.37 -9.55
N TYR A 122 4.17 16.03 -10.59
CA TYR A 122 4.16 16.78 -11.85
C TYR A 122 3.51 18.15 -11.68
N GLN A 123 2.34 18.24 -11.08
CA GLN A 123 1.63 19.50 -10.84
C GLN A 123 2.40 20.44 -9.92
N THR A 124 3.10 19.89 -8.94
CA THR A 124 3.94 20.67 -8.01
C THR A 124 5.35 20.93 -8.55
N GLY A 125 5.71 20.43 -9.73
CA GLY A 125 6.96 20.72 -10.43
C GLY A 125 8.19 19.99 -9.86
N PHE A 126 8.03 18.85 -9.21
CA PHE A 126 9.16 17.97 -8.82
C PHE A 126 9.63 17.10 -9.98
N ILE A 127 8.71 16.76 -10.87
CA ILE A 127 9.01 16.04 -12.10
C ILE A 127 8.43 16.80 -13.28
N GLU A 128 9.01 16.60 -14.44
CA GLU A 128 8.54 17.14 -15.72
C GLU A 128 8.53 16.05 -16.79
N ARG A 129 7.77 16.26 -17.86
CA ARG A 129 7.74 15.31 -18.98
C ARG A 129 8.94 15.54 -19.88
N ASN A 130 9.64 14.46 -20.20
CA ASN A 130 10.72 14.49 -21.21
C ASN A 130 10.16 14.33 -22.63
N GLU A 131 11.00 14.54 -23.64
CA GLU A 131 10.64 14.44 -25.06
C GLU A 131 10.11 13.04 -25.46
N LEU A 132 10.43 12.01 -24.71
CA LEU A 132 9.99 10.63 -24.93
C LEU A 132 8.68 10.29 -24.22
N GLY A 133 8.02 11.26 -23.57
CA GLY A 133 6.77 11.10 -22.83
C GLY A 133 6.94 10.46 -21.45
N GLY A 134 8.16 10.17 -21.00
CA GLY A 134 8.46 9.74 -19.63
C GLY A 134 8.62 10.91 -18.68
N PHE A 135 8.78 10.61 -17.38
CA PHE A 135 9.09 11.60 -16.35
C PHE A 135 10.60 11.72 -16.13
N GLN A 136 11.05 12.95 -15.87
CA GLN A 136 12.39 13.25 -15.37
C GLN A 136 12.29 14.17 -14.16
N MET A 137 13.24 14.08 -13.24
CA MET A 137 13.28 14.94 -12.07
C MET A 137 13.75 16.35 -12.45
N THR A 138 13.07 17.36 -11.91
CA THR A 138 13.52 18.74 -11.94
C THR A 138 14.61 18.98 -10.89
N LYS A 139 15.19 20.19 -10.85
CA LYS A 139 16.13 20.58 -9.79
C LYS A 139 15.49 20.42 -8.39
N LYS A 140 14.24 20.84 -8.23
CA LYS A 140 13.46 20.67 -7.00
C LYS A 140 13.26 19.19 -6.63
N GLY A 141 12.94 18.36 -7.61
CA GLY A 141 12.84 16.91 -7.42
C GLY A 141 14.15 16.27 -6.97
N HIS A 142 15.28 16.70 -7.53
CA HIS A 142 16.58 16.23 -7.09
C HIS A 142 16.87 16.62 -5.64
N ILE A 143 16.59 17.85 -5.21
CA ILE A 143 16.75 18.26 -3.81
C ILE A 143 15.94 17.32 -2.90
N SER A 144 14.67 17.14 -3.21
CA SER A 144 13.76 16.30 -2.41
C SER A 144 14.20 14.85 -2.34
N SER A 145 14.82 14.31 -3.37
CA SER A 145 15.26 12.90 -3.39
C SER A 145 16.37 12.58 -2.38
N TYR A 146 17.03 13.58 -1.82
CA TYR A 146 18.05 13.41 -0.77
C TYR A 146 17.50 13.56 0.64
N ILE A 147 16.22 13.93 0.79
CA ILE A 147 15.59 14.15 2.09
C ILE A 147 14.86 12.83 2.49
N ALA A 148 15.25 12.25 3.62
CA ALA A 148 14.75 10.95 4.04
C ALA A 148 13.98 10.97 5.37
N GLU A 149 14.23 11.94 6.25
CA GLU A 149 13.74 11.91 7.64
C GLU A 149 12.58 12.87 7.90
N VAL A 150 12.28 13.72 6.94
CA VAL A 150 11.17 14.68 6.98
C VAL A 150 10.39 14.59 5.67
N HIS A 151 9.25 15.27 5.60
CA HIS A 151 8.46 15.24 4.38
C HIS A 151 9.25 15.84 3.19
N PRO A 152 9.69 15.00 2.24
CA PRO A 152 10.69 15.40 1.25
C PRO A 152 10.17 16.47 0.29
N LEU A 153 8.88 16.44 -0.07
CA LEU A 153 8.30 17.43 -0.98
C LEU A 153 8.24 18.80 -0.30
N ILE A 154 7.79 18.89 0.94
CA ILE A 154 7.64 20.15 1.65
C ILE A 154 8.99 20.81 1.89
N LEU A 155 9.93 20.08 2.50
CA LEU A 155 11.26 20.66 2.77
C LEU A 155 12.02 20.96 1.48
N GLY A 156 11.93 20.08 0.48
CA GLY A 156 12.56 20.32 -0.83
C GLY A 156 12.00 21.55 -1.54
N GLU A 157 10.71 21.82 -1.42
CA GLU A 157 10.07 23.01 -1.96
C GLU A 157 10.55 24.28 -1.25
N ILE A 158 10.61 24.27 0.07
CA ILE A 158 11.11 25.39 0.88
C ILE A 158 12.58 25.68 0.56
N ILE A 159 13.42 24.67 0.45
CA ILE A 159 14.83 24.83 0.04
C ILE A 159 14.92 25.48 -1.34
N ALA A 160 14.09 25.05 -2.28
CA ALA A 160 14.08 25.60 -3.64
C ALA A 160 13.56 27.04 -3.69
N GLU A 161 12.49 27.36 -2.97
CA GLU A 161 11.88 28.69 -2.93
C GLU A 161 12.76 29.73 -2.19
N THR A 162 13.55 29.28 -1.21
CA THR A 162 14.45 30.16 -0.44
C THR A 162 15.86 30.30 -1.04
N ASP A 163 16.08 29.79 -2.24
CA ASP A 163 17.41 29.72 -2.88
C ASP A 163 18.47 29.14 -1.91
N TYR A 164 18.15 27.94 -1.37
CA TYR A 164 19.00 27.22 -0.39
C TYR A 164 19.21 27.98 0.92
N PHE A 165 18.17 28.63 1.43
CA PHE A 165 18.19 29.41 2.67
C PHE A 165 19.20 30.55 2.67
N LYS A 166 19.52 31.13 1.50
CA LYS A 166 20.58 32.09 1.31
C LYS A 166 20.43 33.36 2.15
N GLU A 167 19.20 33.77 2.43
CA GLU A 167 18.91 34.99 3.21
C GLU A 167 18.76 34.72 4.72
N GLN A 168 18.82 33.45 5.13
CA GLN A 168 18.62 33.07 6.51
C GLN A 168 19.94 33.08 7.30
N SER A 169 19.88 33.60 8.52
CA SER A 169 21.00 33.47 9.46
C SER A 169 21.14 32.04 9.99
N VAL A 170 22.29 31.70 10.50
CA VAL A 170 22.56 30.37 11.09
C VAL A 170 21.59 30.10 12.25
N ASP A 171 21.31 31.10 13.09
CA ASP A 171 20.40 30.97 14.21
C ASP A 171 18.96 30.68 13.76
N GLU A 172 18.48 31.36 12.72
CA GLU A 172 17.16 31.12 12.13
C GLU A 172 17.05 29.73 11.53
N LEU A 173 18.12 29.24 10.88
CA LEU A 173 18.15 27.88 10.35
C LEU A 173 18.14 26.81 11.45
N ILE A 174 18.91 27.00 12.52
CA ILE A 174 18.90 26.07 13.66
C ILE A 174 17.53 26.04 14.30
N GLN A 175 16.90 27.20 14.54
CA GLN A 175 15.55 27.28 15.05
C GLN A 175 14.55 26.56 14.11
N TYR A 176 14.62 26.86 12.81
CA TYR A 176 13.73 26.24 11.83
C TYR A 176 13.90 24.73 11.77
N LEU A 177 15.12 24.23 11.63
CA LEU A 177 15.39 22.80 11.51
C LEU A 177 15.04 22.02 12.81
N SER A 178 15.02 22.69 13.95
CA SER A 178 14.65 22.07 15.22
C SER A 178 13.20 21.61 15.28
N ILE A 179 12.30 22.14 14.44
CA ILE A 179 10.92 21.67 14.35
C ILE A 179 10.80 20.22 13.84
N PHE A 180 11.80 19.75 13.14
CA PHE A 180 11.87 18.38 12.60
C PHE A 180 12.56 17.39 13.56
N CYS A 181 12.95 17.83 14.75
CA CYS A 181 13.60 17.00 15.76
C CYS A 181 12.62 16.61 16.84
N ASP A 182 12.39 15.31 17.05
CA ASP A 182 11.53 14.80 18.11
C ASP A 182 12.25 14.86 19.49
N VAL A 183 12.41 16.07 20.01
CA VAL A 183 13.04 16.32 21.32
C VAL A 183 12.07 17.07 22.22
N LYS A 184 11.65 16.42 23.30
CA LYS A 184 10.78 17.04 24.31
C LYS A 184 11.59 17.92 25.26
N VAL A 185 11.16 19.15 25.44
CA VAL A 185 11.77 20.13 26.34
C VAL A 185 10.80 20.43 27.48
N LYS A 186 11.35 20.62 28.70
CA LYS A 186 10.51 21.00 29.87
C LYS A 186 9.88 22.37 29.67
N ASP A 187 8.65 22.52 30.13
CA ASP A 187 7.86 23.73 29.92
C ASP A 187 8.54 25.02 30.45
N ASP A 188 9.35 24.92 31.49
CA ASP A 188 10.12 26.04 32.08
C ASP A 188 11.12 26.65 31.04
N TYR A 189 11.47 25.93 29.99
CA TYR A 189 12.42 26.36 28.96
C TYR A 189 11.76 26.70 27.62
N LYS A 190 10.43 26.78 27.57
CA LYS A 190 9.69 27.15 26.36
C LYS A 190 9.34 28.63 26.36
N THR A 191 9.28 29.24 25.19
CA THR A 191 9.00 30.68 25.07
C THR A 191 7.54 31.02 24.94
N TYR A 192 6.73 30.12 24.37
CA TYR A 192 5.33 30.31 24.03
C TYR A 192 5.05 31.57 23.18
N PHE A 193 6.06 32.09 22.50
CA PHE A 193 5.89 33.20 21.58
C PHE A 193 5.57 32.70 20.16
N PRO A 194 4.69 33.39 19.42
CA PRO A 194 4.45 33.03 18.04
C PRO A 194 5.76 33.11 17.24
N PRO A 195 6.00 32.13 16.38
CA PRO A 195 7.21 32.12 15.55
C PRO A 195 7.24 33.35 14.65
N ARG A 196 8.36 34.10 14.69
CA ARG A 196 8.60 35.24 13.80
C ARG A 196 9.27 34.84 12.48
N ASN A 197 9.69 33.59 12.38
CA ASN A 197 10.41 33.08 11.23
C ASN A 197 9.42 32.79 10.08
N ASN A 198 9.64 33.39 8.95
CA ASN A 198 8.83 33.21 7.74
C ASN A 198 8.84 31.74 7.26
N LEU A 199 9.94 31.00 7.45
CA LEU A 199 10.07 29.60 7.08
C LEU A 199 9.03 28.72 7.80
N TYR A 200 8.74 29.05 9.06
CA TYR A 200 7.69 28.36 9.81
C TYR A 200 6.32 28.51 9.14
N GLN A 201 5.94 29.71 8.78
CA GLN A 201 4.66 29.96 8.12
C GLN A 201 4.61 29.27 6.75
N MET A 202 5.68 29.38 5.96
CA MET A 202 5.78 28.68 4.68
C MET A 202 5.60 27.16 4.84
N THR A 203 6.24 26.57 5.85
CA THR A 203 6.12 25.13 6.12
C THR A 203 4.67 24.76 6.45
N ASN A 204 4.02 25.49 7.32
CA ASN A 204 2.64 25.25 7.70
C ASN A 204 1.67 25.37 6.51
N ASP A 205 1.86 26.39 5.65
CA ASP A 205 1.06 26.58 4.45
C ASP A 205 1.24 25.42 3.46
N LYS A 206 2.49 24.94 3.31
CA LYS A 206 2.77 23.77 2.46
C LYS A 206 2.14 22.48 3.01
N TYR A 207 2.19 22.28 4.32
CA TYR A 207 1.50 21.14 4.95
C TYR A 207 0.01 21.15 4.65
N GLN A 208 -0.65 22.29 4.83
CA GLN A 208 -2.08 22.40 4.51
C GLN A 208 -2.37 22.16 3.03
N TYR A 209 -1.51 22.67 2.16
CA TYR A 209 -1.65 22.45 0.71
C TYR A 209 -1.55 20.97 0.35
N TYR A 210 -0.55 20.25 0.87
CA TYR A 210 -0.36 18.83 0.56
C TYR A 210 -1.44 17.96 1.19
N ASP A 211 -1.88 18.23 2.42
CA ASP A 211 -2.98 17.52 3.08
C ASP A 211 -4.27 17.59 2.23
N ILE A 212 -4.62 18.79 1.76
CA ILE A 212 -5.77 18.98 0.87
C ILE A 212 -5.56 18.27 -0.49
N THR A 213 -4.37 18.35 -1.04
CA THR A 213 -4.04 17.76 -2.34
C THR A 213 -4.12 16.24 -2.26
N GLU A 214 -3.53 15.64 -1.26
CA GLU A 214 -3.60 14.19 -1.03
C GLU A 214 -5.03 13.70 -0.83
N ALA A 215 -5.83 14.42 -0.07
CA ALA A 215 -7.24 14.11 0.10
C ALA A 215 -8.00 14.15 -1.23
N ASN A 216 -7.75 15.15 -2.07
CA ASN A 216 -8.37 15.27 -3.39
C ASN A 216 -7.97 14.17 -4.36
N PHE A 217 -6.73 13.71 -4.30
CA PHE A 217 -6.21 12.61 -5.11
C PHE A 217 -6.48 11.23 -4.50
N GLU A 218 -6.98 11.15 -3.26
CA GLU A 218 -7.17 9.90 -2.52
C GLU A 218 -5.89 9.04 -2.52
N CYS A 219 -4.76 9.66 -2.22
CA CYS A 219 -3.46 9.00 -2.11
C CYS A 219 -2.63 9.63 -0.99
N THR A 220 -1.50 9.02 -0.66
CA THR A 220 -0.53 9.59 0.28
C THR A 220 0.83 9.70 -0.37
N THR A 221 1.55 10.78 -0.10
CA THR A 221 2.93 10.96 -0.54
C THR A 221 3.97 10.41 0.44
N GLY A 222 3.52 9.76 1.50
CA GLY A 222 4.33 8.87 2.33
C GLY A 222 4.44 9.20 3.81
N LEU A 223 4.36 10.44 4.28
CA LEU A 223 4.51 10.77 5.70
C LEU A 223 3.25 11.46 6.25
N GLU A 224 2.77 10.99 7.39
CA GLU A 224 1.71 11.68 8.13
C GLU A 224 2.26 12.97 8.73
N TYR A 225 1.60 14.08 8.43
CA TYR A 225 2.10 15.42 8.74
C TYR A 225 2.02 15.80 10.21
N LYS A 226 1.03 15.30 10.93
CA LYS A 226 0.70 15.76 12.28
C LYS A 226 1.70 15.33 13.35
N ASP A 227 2.44 14.24 13.11
CA ASP A 227 3.34 13.64 14.09
C ASP A 227 4.81 14.02 13.86
N VAL A 228 5.11 14.79 12.82
CA VAL A 228 6.49 15.05 12.37
C VAL A 228 7.05 16.38 12.88
N LEU A 229 6.19 17.34 13.28
CA LEU A 229 6.65 18.65 13.72
C LEU A 229 6.66 18.72 15.25
N CYS A 230 7.85 18.84 15.83
CA CYS A 230 8.06 19.06 17.25
C CYS A 230 8.38 20.53 17.54
N TYR A 231 7.47 21.23 18.19
CA TYR A 231 7.67 22.64 18.54
C TYR A 231 8.43 22.84 19.83
N ASP A 232 8.56 21.84 20.65
CA ASP A 232 9.22 21.93 21.96
C ASP A 232 10.66 22.41 21.86
N LEU A 233 11.43 21.78 20.97
CA LEU A 233 12.82 22.17 20.76
C LEU A 233 12.91 23.51 20.03
N TYR A 234 12.02 23.81 19.12
CA TYR A 234 11.93 25.10 18.46
C TYR A 234 11.74 26.24 19.48
N GLU A 235 10.81 26.12 20.41
CA GLU A 235 10.59 27.12 21.45
C GLU A 235 11.80 27.32 22.36
N PHE A 236 12.47 26.22 22.71
CA PHE A 236 13.74 26.27 23.46
C PHE A 236 14.86 26.99 22.68
N MET A 237 15.00 26.70 21.39
CA MET A 237 16.02 27.33 20.54
C MET A 237 15.75 28.82 20.35
N VAL A 238 14.50 29.23 20.24
CA VAL A 238 14.12 30.65 20.24
C VAL A 238 14.51 31.34 21.55
N LEU A 239 14.25 30.70 22.70
CA LEU A 239 14.64 31.23 24.00
C LEU A 239 16.15 31.42 24.10
N THR A 240 16.95 30.42 23.72
CA THR A 240 18.42 30.48 23.77
C THR A 240 18.98 31.58 22.88
N SER A 241 18.46 31.76 21.68
CA SER A 241 18.86 32.86 20.78
C SER A 241 18.54 34.22 21.39
N LEU A 242 17.37 34.38 22.02
CA LEU A 242 17.00 35.64 22.71
C LEU A 242 17.92 35.96 23.90
N ILE A 243 18.39 34.95 24.63
CA ILE A 243 19.33 35.11 25.73
C ILE A 243 20.70 35.55 25.19
N ASN A 244 21.21 34.89 24.17
CA ASN A 244 22.51 35.19 23.56
C ASN A 244 22.53 36.58 22.91
N PHE A 245 21.41 37.08 22.41
CA PHE A 245 21.30 38.42 21.83
C PHE A 245 21.31 39.54 22.90
N ARG A 246 20.99 39.22 24.16
CA ARG A 246 20.99 40.19 25.27
C ARG A 246 22.28 40.20 26.08
N ALA A 247 23.19 39.26 25.85
CA ALA A 247 24.52 39.20 26.45
C ALA A 247 25.55 39.92 25.58
#